data_c0339c7b26e1377d17fca8ffe533f1b7
#
_entry.id   c0339c7b26e1377d17fca8ffe533f1b7
#
_cell.length_a   1.000
_cell.length_b   1.000
_cell.length_c   1.000
_cell.angle_alpha   90.00
_cell.angle_beta   90.00
_cell.angle_gamma   90.00
#
_symmetry.space_group_name_H-M   'P 1'
#
loop_
_entity.id
_entity.type
_entity.pdbx_description
1 polymer ?
#
loop_
_entity_poly.entity_id
_entity_poly.type
_entity_poly.pdbx_seq_one_letter_code
_entity_poly.pdbx_strand_id
1 'polypeptide(L)'
;MGAETCKTCHEETYNAWEKTPHWKTTLNKEGGPSHQGCEGCHGPGADHVAGGGDVTKIFNPAKHSAKEVDAKCLTCHAGAHPNFDRSPHAKANVSCISCHSVHQSKEEEMLLKAPQPTLCFQCHSDTKPAFNMPFHHKVNEGLIVCSDCHDVHGTFGANNLKSTADQNAICTKCHTETRGPFVFEHVAVKAEGCLGCHTPHGSQNARLLNMPAINPLCNQCHSGVAANTVHGMGAGSSETITCTNCHTYIHGSNMNAAFLR
;
A
#
# COMPACT_ATOMS: atom_id res chain seq x y z
N MET A 1 -29.10 -10.76 21.98
CA MET A 1 -29.15 -9.81 23.12
C MET A 1 -28.73 -8.44 22.59
N GLY A 2 -29.03 -7.37 23.27
CA GLY A 2 -28.55 -6.03 22.85
C GLY A 2 -27.13 -5.76 23.36
N ALA A 3 -26.39 -4.87 22.72
CA ALA A 3 -25.03 -4.47 23.11
C ALA A 3 -24.94 -3.94 24.55
N GLU A 4 -26.03 -3.34 25.07
CA GLU A 4 -26.11 -2.88 26.46
C GLU A 4 -25.96 -4.01 27.49
N THR A 5 -26.38 -5.22 27.17
CA THR A 5 -26.18 -6.39 28.05
C THR A 5 -24.68 -6.69 28.20
N CYS A 6 -23.91 -6.53 27.13
CA CYS A 6 -22.46 -6.76 27.13
C CYS A 6 -21.74 -5.70 27.97
N LYS A 7 -22.24 -4.47 27.95
CA LYS A 7 -21.68 -3.34 28.73
C LYS A 7 -21.61 -3.64 30.23
N THR A 8 -22.53 -4.40 30.77
CA THR A 8 -22.59 -4.71 32.20
C THR A 8 -21.27 -5.33 32.72
N CYS A 9 -20.58 -6.11 31.89
CA CYS A 9 -19.29 -6.76 32.24
C CYS A 9 -18.12 -6.20 31.42
N HIS A 10 -18.38 -5.64 30.24
CA HIS A 10 -17.36 -5.16 29.29
C HIS A 10 -17.46 -3.64 29.09
N GLU A 11 -17.63 -2.87 30.17
CA GLU A 11 -17.89 -1.42 30.12
C GLU A 11 -16.78 -0.65 29.41
N GLU A 12 -15.53 -0.91 29.69
CA GLU A 12 -14.38 -0.23 29.08
C GLU A 12 -14.35 -0.47 27.56
N THR A 13 -14.51 -1.73 27.15
CA THR A 13 -14.53 -2.12 25.74
C THR A 13 -15.73 -1.50 25.02
N TYR A 14 -16.90 -1.51 25.67
CA TYR A 14 -18.10 -0.89 25.13
C TYR A 14 -17.92 0.60 24.90
N ASN A 15 -17.43 1.34 25.90
CA ASN A 15 -17.25 2.78 25.83
C ASN A 15 -16.19 3.18 24.79
N ALA A 16 -15.20 2.34 24.55
CA ALA A 16 -14.21 2.55 23.49
C ALA A 16 -14.82 2.28 22.11
N TRP A 17 -15.53 1.15 21.94
CA TRP A 17 -16.19 0.76 20.71
C TRP A 17 -17.30 1.73 20.28
N GLU A 18 -18.04 2.30 21.23
CA GLU A 18 -19.09 3.30 20.98
C GLU A 18 -18.57 4.53 20.22
N LYS A 19 -17.28 4.84 20.35
CA LYS A 19 -16.60 5.94 19.63
C LYS A 19 -16.18 5.55 18.22
N THR A 20 -16.29 4.29 17.83
CA THR A 20 -15.91 3.80 16.51
C THR A 20 -17.07 3.84 15.51
N PRO A 21 -16.81 3.85 14.20
CA PRO A 21 -17.87 3.73 13.20
C PRO A 21 -18.72 2.46 13.34
N HIS A 22 -18.17 1.39 13.93
CA HIS A 22 -18.87 0.13 14.11
C HIS A 22 -20.03 0.22 15.13
N TRP A 23 -20.05 1.24 15.99
CA TRP A 23 -21.20 1.49 16.86
C TRP A 23 -22.50 1.64 16.08
N LYS A 24 -22.44 2.18 14.85
CA LYS A 24 -23.61 2.35 13.98
C LYS A 24 -24.32 1.04 13.64
N THR A 25 -23.64 -0.10 13.79
CA THR A 25 -24.25 -1.42 13.59
C THR A 25 -25.37 -1.70 14.61
N THR A 26 -25.37 -1.05 15.77
CA THR A 26 -26.48 -1.16 16.73
C THR A 26 -27.80 -0.61 16.18
N LEU A 27 -27.72 0.35 15.28
CA LEU A 27 -28.88 1.04 14.69
C LEU A 27 -29.34 0.36 13.39
N ASN A 28 -28.47 -0.38 12.73
CA ASN A 28 -28.80 -1.06 11.48
C ASN A 28 -29.52 -2.38 11.77
N LYS A 29 -30.75 -2.48 11.36
CA LYS A 29 -31.57 -3.69 11.51
C LYS A 29 -31.50 -4.63 10.30
N GLU A 30 -30.84 -4.24 9.23
CA GLU A 30 -30.62 -5.08 8.06
C GLU A 30 -29.69 -6.26 8.44
N GLY A 31 -30.07 -7.45 8.03
CA GLY A 31 -29.33 -8.66 8.39
C GLY A 31 -29.67 -9.29 9.75
N GLY A 32 -30.54 -8.62 10.55
CA GLY A 32 -31.00 -9.14 11.83
C GLY A 32 -29.95 -9.08 12.97
N PRO A 33 -30.27 -9.69 14.12
CA PRO A 33 -29.43 -9.57 15.32
C PRO A 33 -27.98 -10.05 15.16
N SER A 34 -27.73 -11.01 14.27
CA SER A 34 -26.39 -11.55 13.98
C SER A 34 -25.47 -10.56 13.25
N HIS A 35 -25.98 -9.38 12.85
CA HIS A 35 -25.20 -8.31 12.22
C HIS A 35 -25.19 -7.05 13.09
N GLN A 36 -25.71 -7.11 14.30
CA GLN A 36 -25.86 -5.94 15.17
C GLN A 36 -24.91 -5.95 16.36
N GLY A 37 -24.31 -4.80 16.62
CA GLY A 37 -23.51 -4.55 17.82
C GLY A 37 -22.42 -5.60 18.04
N CYS A 38 -22.22 -5.99 19.27
CA CYS A 38 -21.17 -6.95 19.66
C CYS A 38 -21.40 -8.33 19.02
N GLU A 39 -22.67 -8.77 18.96
CA GLU A 39 -23.02 -10.11 18.44
C GLU A 39 -22.77 -10.23 16.92
N GLY A 40 -22.72 -9.10 16.18
CA GLY A 40 -22.37 -9.11 14.76
C GLY A 40 -20.98 -9.68 14.47
N CYS A 41 -20.05 -9.51 15.41
CA CYS A 41 -18.69 -10.04 15.30
C CYS A 41 -18.46 -11.25 16.19
N HIS A 42 -18.99 -11.22 17.43
CA HIS A 42 -18.75 -12.26 18.45
C HIS A 42 -19.78 -13.39 18.42
N GLY A 43 -20.83 -13.29 17.59
CA GLY A 43 -21.91 -14.27 17.56
C GLY A 43 -22.85 -14.15 18.75
N PRO A 44 -23.84 -15.06 18.88
CA PRO A 44 -24.86 -15.02 19.94
C PRO A 44 -24.22 -15.08 21.32
N GLY A 45 -24.54 -14.12 22.19
CA GLY A 45 -23.96 -14.00 23.53
C GLY A 45 -24.78 -14.62 24.65
N ALA A 46 -26.00 -15.15 24.38
CA ALA A 46 -26.90 -15.61 25.40
C ALA A 46 -26.31 -16.69 26.31
N ASP A 47 -25.70 -17.71 25.72
CA ASP A 47 -25.11 -18.82 26.48
C ASP A 47 -23.84 -18.40 27.25
N HIS A 48 -23.07 -17.45 26.71
CA HIS A 48 -21.94 -16.84 27.39
C HIS A 48 -22.39 -16.10 28.66
N VAL A 49 -23.45 -15.30 28.58
CA VAL A 49 -24.01 -14.58 29.73
C VAL A 49 -24.63 -15.56 30.74
N ALA A 50 -25.44 -16.50 30.28
CA ALA A 50 -26.06 -17.50 31.16
C ALA A 50 -25.02 -18.37 31.86
N GLY A 51 -23.86 -18.58 31.23
CA GLY A 51 -22.72 -19.34 31.80
C GLY A 51 -21.81 -18.50 32.71
N GLY A 52 -22.22 -17.28 33.07
CA GLY A 52 -21.40 -16.41 33.93
C GLY A 52 -20.14 -15.89 33.28
N GLY A 53 -20.11 -15.73 31.97
CA GLY A 53 -18.96 -15.26 31.21
C GLY A 53 -18.09 -16.38 30.63
N ASP A 54 -18.67 -17.55 30.38
CA ASP A 54 -17.96 -18.69 29.78
C ASP A 54 -17.47 -18.34 28.37
N VAL A 55 -16.17 -18.13 28.24
CA VAL A 55 -15.48 -17.73 27.00
C VAL A 55 -15.54 -18.80 25.89
N THR A 56 -15.91 -20.03 26.20
CA THR A 56 -16.04 -21.09 25.19
C THR A 56 -17.37 -21.00 24.44
N LYS A 57 -18.32 -20.22 24.96
CA LYS A 57 -19.68 -20.07 24.41
C LYS A 57 -19.86 -18.79 23.59
N ILE A 58 -18.76 -18.14 23.23
CA ILE A 58 -18.79 -16.93 22.40
C ILE A 58 -17.57 -16.94 21.46
N PHE A 59 -17.72 -16.38 20.27
CA PHE A 59 -16.60 -16.30 19.35
C PHE A 59 -15.54 -15.31 19.87
N ASN A 60 -14.36 -15.84 20.20
CA ASN A 60 -13.21 -15.03 20.59
C ASN A 60 -12.16 -15.05 19.48
N PRO A 61 -11.98 -13.92 18.74
CA PRO A 61 -11.04 -13.86 17.62
C PRO A 61 -9.61 -14.34 17.96
N ALA A 62 -9.16 -14.13 19.20
CA ALA A 62 -7.83 -14.56 19.64
C ALA A 62 -7.67 -16.10 19.72
N LYS A 63 -8.76 -16.87 19.65
CA LYS A 63 -8.78 -18.33 19.72
C LYS A 63 -9.09 -19.00 18.38
N HIS A 64 -9.25 -18.21 17.33
CA HIS A 64 -9.62 -18.67 16.01
C HIS A 64 -8.53 -18.36 14.97
N SER A 65 -8.55 -19.11 13.88
CA SER A 65 -7.64 -18.88 12.75
C SER A 65 -7.91 -17.53 12.07
N ALA A 66 -6.90 -16.99 11.40
CA ALA A 66 -7.03 -15.76 10.62
C ALA A 66 -8.24 -15.81 9.68
N LYS A 67 -8.41 -16.92 8.96
CA LYS A 67 -9.52 -17.13 8.03
C LYS A 67 -10.90 -17.07 8.69
N GLU A 68 -11.05 -17.64 9.88
CA GLU A 68 -12.32 -17.59 10.62
C GLU A 68 -12.62 -16.19 11.11
N VAL A 69 -11.60 -15.45 11.57
CA VAL A 69 -11.72 -14.04 11.97
C VAL A 69 -12.11 -13.18 10.77
N ASP A 70 -11.41 -13.35 9.65
CA ASP A 70 -11.66 -12.56 8.43
C ASP A 70 -13.06 -12.81 7.87
N ALA A 71 -13.56 -14.06 7.95
CA ALA A 71 -14.91 -14.39 7.54
C ALA A 71 -15.98 -13.59 8.30
N LYS A 72 -15.73 -13.24 9.57
CA LYS A 72 -16.63 -12.35 10.33
C LYS A 72 -16.63 -10.92 9.80
N CYS A 73 -15.48 -10.39 9.47
CA CYS A 73 -15.35 -9.04 8.91
C CYS A 73 -15.96 -8.97 7.50
N LEU A 74 -15.67 -9.99 6.68
CA LEU A 74 -16.13 -10.06 5.29
C LEU A 74 -17.63 -10.28 5.15
N THR A 75 -18.35 -10.63 6.20
CA THR A 75 -19.82 -10.66 6.20
C THR A 75 -20.39 -9.29 5.77
N CYS A 76 -19.72 -8.20 6.13
CA CYS A 76 -20.10 -6.84 5.74
C CYS A 76 -19.11 -6.20 4.76
N HIS A 77 -17.81 -6.53 4.85
CA HIS A 77 -16.75 -5.86 4.11
C HIS A 77 -16.32 -6.56 2.81
N ALA A 78 -16.96 -7.66 2.40
CA ALA A 78 -16.61 -8.39 1.18
C ALA A 78 -16.67 -7.51 -0.09
N GLY A 79 -17.65 -6.63 -0.18
CA GLY A 79 -17.78 -5.71 -1.32
C GLY A 79 -16.65 -4.66 -1.41
N ALA A 80 -16.12 -4.24 -0.26
CA ALA A 80 -15.00 -3.29 -0.21
C ALA A 80 -13.64 -3.97 -0.43
N HIS A 81 -13.52 -5.26 -0.08
CA HIS A 81 -12.27 -6.02 -0.15
C HIS A 81 -12.41 -7.34 -0.91
N PRO A 82 -12.85 -7.32 -2.20
CA PRO A 82 -13.18 -8.53 -2.95
C PRO A 82 -11.98 -9.44 -3.23
N ASN A 83 -10.77 -8.93 -3.08
CA ASN A 83 -9.53 -9.66 -3.38
C ASN A 83 -8.76 -10.09 -2.13
N PHE A 84 -9.27 -9.82 -0.93
CA PHE A 84 -8.52 -10.05 0.31
C PHE A 84 -8.07 -11.51 0.43
N ASP A 85 -8.93 -12.48 0.21
CA ASP A 85 -8.61 -13.91 0.32
C ASP A 85 -7.46 -14.36 -0.62
N ARG A 86 -7.23 -13.61 -1.70
CA ARG A 86 -6.15 -13.86 -2.66
C ARG A 86 -4.88 -13.09 -2.34
N SER A 87 -4.96 -12.13 -1.41
CA SER A 87 -3.83 -11.28 -1.06
C SER A 87 -2.69 -12.10 -0.44
N PRO A 88 -1.45 -11.63 -0.57
CA PRO A 88 -0.32 -12.22 0.16
C PRO A 88 -0.52 -12.21 1.67
N HIS A 89 -1.18 -11.18 2.23
CA HIS A 89 -1.47 -11.10 3.65
C HIS A 89 -2.37 -12.23 4.11
N ALA A 90 -3.51 -12.46 3.44
CA ALA A 90 -4.41 -13.59 3.78
C ALA A 90 -3.70 -14.93 3.63
N LYS A 91 -2.90 -15.11 2.56
CA LYS A 91 -2.11 -16.34 2.35
C LYS A 91 -1.04 -16.57 3.41
N ALA A 92 -0.54 -15.51 4.01
CA ALA A 92 0.40 -15.54 5.13
C ALA A 92 -0.29 -15.61 6.51
N ASN A 93 -1.60 -15.85 6.56
CA ASN A 93 -2.42 -15.85 7.77
C ASN A 93 -2.40 -14.52 8.56
N VAL A 94 -2.21 -13.41 7.87
CA VAL A 94 -2.36 -12.07 8.44
C VAL A 94 -3.83 -11.67 8.30
N SER A 95 -4.53 -11.58 9.42
CA SER A 95 -5.96 -11.26 9.44
C SER A 95 -6.23 -9.76 9.53
N CYS A 96 -7.49 -9.37 9.32
CA CYS A 96 -7.96 -8.01 9.47
C CYS A 96 -7.54 -7.39 10.81
N ILE A 97 -7.69 -8.16 11.90
CA ILE A 97 -7.33 -7.72 13.25
C ILE A 97 -5.82 -7.67 13.51
N SER A 98 -4.99 -8.09 12.58
CA SER A 98 -3.54 -7.87 12.70
C SER A 98 -3.19 -6.38 12.54
N CYS A 99 -3.94 -5.67 11.71
CA CYS A 99 -3.75 -4.25 11.40
C CYS A 99 -4.81 -3.35 12.02
N HIS A 100 -6.06 -3.81 12.12
CA HIS A 100 -7.20 -3.03 12.60
C HIS A 100 -7.58 -3.37 14.04
N SER A 101 -8.11 -2.38 14.77
CA SER A 101 -8.73 -2.56 16.07
C SER A 101 -10.12 -1.93 16.07
N VAL A 102 -11.15 -2.77 16.11
CA VAL A 102 -12.56 -2.33 16.06
C VAL A 102 -13.09 -1.81 17.38
N HIS A 103 -12.42 -2.13 18.48
CA HIS A 103 -12.82 -1.66 19.81
C HIS A 103 -12.08 -0.38 20.18
N GLN A 104 -10.76 -0.33 19.89
CA GLN A 104 -9.90 0.74 20.35
C GLN A 104 -8.76 0.92 19.36
N SER A 105 -8.81 1.98 18.60
CA SER A 105 -7.81 2.29 17.59
C SER A 105 -6.96 3.47 18.02
N LYS A 106 -5.70 3.49 17.60
CA LYS A 106 -4.82 4.66 17.72
C LYS A 106 -5.03 5.64 16.56
N GLU A 107 -5.52 5.13 15.43
CA GLU A 107 -5.83 5.90 14.23
C GLU A 107 -7.34 5.80 13.97
N GLU A 108 -8.07 6.88 14.20
CA GLU A 108 -9.54 6.91 14.07
C GLU A 108 -9.99 6.63 12.63
N GLU A 109 -9.29 7.22 11.68
CA GLU A 109 -9.52 7.00 10.26
C GLU A 109 -9.32 5.57 9.87
N MET A 110 -9.54 4.68 9.52
CA MET A 110 -9.30 3.27 9.17
C MET A 110 -9.13 2.32 10.36
N LEU A 111 -9.29 2.78 11.59
CA LEU A 111 -9.16 1.97 12.81
C LEU A 111 -7.83 1.18 12.87
N LEU A 112 -6.73 1.76 12.44
CA LEU A 112 -5.42 1.12 12.48
C LEU A 112 -4.86 1.07 13.91
N LYS A 113 -4.16 0.00 14.25
CA LYS A 113 -3.49 -0.19 15.54
C LYS A 113 -2.31 0.75 15.77
N ALA A 114 -1.73 1.26 14.69
CA ALA A 114 -0.66 2.24 14.70
C ALA A 114 -0.65 3.00 13.37
N PRO A 115 -0.09 4.22 13.33
CA PRO A 115 0.05 4.97 12.08
C PRO A 115 1.00 4.28 11.11
N GLN A 116 0.82 4.54 9.83
CA GLN A 116 1.79 4.19 8.80
C GLN A 116 2.97 5.20 8.86
N PRO A 117 4.22 4.77 8.64
CA PRO A 117 4.65 3.41 8.26
C PRO A 117 4.91 2.47 9.45
N THR A 118 4.78 2.94 10.69
CA THR A 118 5.13 2.19 11.91
C THR A 118 4.41 0.84 11.96
N LEU A 119 3.12 0.80 11.59
CA LEU A 119 2.36 -0.45 11.53
C LEU A 119 3.00 -1.46 10.57
N CYS A 120 3.34 -1.00 9.37
CA CYS A 120 3.88 -1.86 8.31
C CYS A 120 5.28 -2.39 8.66
N PHE A 121 6.12 -1.56 9.25
CA PHE A 121 7.50 -1.93 9.63
C PHE A 121 7.59 -2.97 10.75
N GLN A 122 6.50 -3.30 11.43
CA GLN A 122 6.48 -4.40 12.40
C GLN A 122 6.79 -5.75 11.74
N CYS A 123 6.40 -5.90 10.46
CA CYS A 123 6.66 -7.11 9.68
C CYS A 123 7.58 -6.84 8.48
N HIS A 124 7.45 -5.68 7.82
CA HIS A 124 8.26 -5.25 6.67
C HIS A 124 9.50 -4.45 7.10
N SER A 125 10.24 -4.98 8.07
CA SER A 125 11.44 -4.33 8.61
C SER A 125 12.58 -4.21 7.59
N ASP A 126 12.59 -5.08 6.59
CA ASP A 126 13.55 -5.10 5.48
C ASP A 126 13.43 -3.88 4.56
N THR A 127 12.24 -3.30 4.46
CA THR A 127 12.03 -2.09 3.63
C THR A 127 12.41 -0.79 4.35
N LYS A 128 12.43 -0.80 5.69
CA LYS A 128 12.71 0.39 6.49
C LYS A 128 14.05 1.08 6.19
N PRO A 129 15.18 0.36 5.97
CA PRO A 129 16.45 0.98 5.63
C PRO A 129 16.39 1.82 4.35
N ALA A 130 15.59 1.41 3.35
CA ALA A 130 15.46 2.15 2.11
C ALA A 130 14.90 3.57 2.33
N PHE A 131 13.92 3.72 3.22
CA PHE A 131 13.36 5.03 3.57
C PHE A 131 14.26 5.90 4.46
N ASN A 132 15.43 5.41 4.84
CA ASN A 132 16.48 6.18 5.52
C ASN A 132 17.64 6.56 4.58
N MET A 133 17.58 6.19 3.30
CA MET A 133 18.58 6.58 2.32
C MET A 133 18.52 8.09 2.04
N PRO A 134 19.61 8.69 1.51
CA PRO A 134 19.66 10.14 1.23
C PRO A 134 18.53 10.63 0.30
N PHE A 135 18.15 9.79 -0.66
CA PHE A 135 17.05 10.07 -1.59
C PHE A 135 15.96 9.03 -1.36
N HIS A 136 14.78 9.44 -0.94
CA HIS A 136 13.65 8.55 -0.66
C HIS A 136 12.33 9.31 -0.77
N HIS A 137 11.23 8.61 -1.02
CA HIS A 137 9.91 9.17 -0.83
C HIS A 137 9.67 9.43 0.65
N LYS A 138 9.03 10.56 0.96
CA LYS A 138 8.88 11.11 2.31
C LYS A 138 7.84 10.36 3.17
N VAL A 139 8.04 9.05 3.29
CA VAL A 139 7.19 8.16 4.07
C VAL A 139 7.47 8.30 5.57
N ASN A 140 8.74 8.37 5.96
CA ASN A 140 9.11 8.58 7.37
C ASN A 140 8.68 9.95 7.89
N GLU A 141 8.57 10.93 7.00
CA GLU A 141 8.13 12.29 7.32
C GLU A 141 6.60 12.46 7.27
N GLY A 142 5.87 11.40 6.92
CA GLY A 142 4.41 11.39 6.93
C GLY A 142 3.73 12.12 5.76
N LEU A 143 4.48 12.48 4.70
CA LEU A 143 3.92 13.13 3.51
C LEU A 143 3.28 12.13 2.54
N ILE A 144 3.73 10.87 2.58
CA ILE A 144 3.24 9.75 1.79
C ILE A 144 3.13 8.56 2.72
N VAL A 145 2.14 7.72 2.54
CA VAL A 145 1.97 6.48 3.29
C VAL A 145 2.09 5.25 2.38
N CYS A 146 2.39 4.10 2.97
CA CYS A 146 2.57 2.85 2.21
C CYS A 146 1.34 2.54 1.35
N SER A 147 0.16 2.78 1.90
CA SER A 147 -1.12 2.54 1.22
C SER A 147 -1.44 3.54 0.11
N ASP A 148 -0.66 4.59 -0.13
CA ASP A 148 -0.83 5.44 -1.32
C ASP A 148 -0.46 4.68 -2.59
N CYS A 149 0.53 3.79 -2.49
CA CYS A 149 1.02 2.98 -3.60
C CYS A 149 0.54 1.53 -3.55
N HIS A 150 0.45 0.93 -2.35
CA HIS A 150 0.10 -0.47 -2.16
C HIS A 150 -1.35 -0.62 -1.71
N ASP A 151 -2.07 -1.60 -2.28
CA ASP A 151 -3.33 -2.06 -1.72
C ASP A 151 -3.08 -3.28 -0.86
N VAL A 152 -3.08 -3.05 0.44
CA VAL A 152 -2.80 -4.10 1.45
C VAL A 152 -3.88 -5.18 1.52
N HIS A 153 -5.07 -4.91 0.98
CA HIS A 153 -6.18 -5.84 0.92
C HIS A 153 -6.17 -6.72 -0.34
N GLY A 154 -5.24 -6.49 -1.25
CA GLY A 154 -4.98 -7.34 -2.40
C GLY A 154 -5.39 -6.75 -3.74
N THR A 155 -4.49 -6.86 -4.70
CA THR A 155 -4.70 -6.53 -6.11
C THR A 155 -4.23 -7.69 -6.99
N PHE A 156 -4.44 -7.54 -8.30
CA PHE A 156 -3.84 -8.42 -9.30
C PHE A 156 -2.43 -7.98 -9.73
N GLY A 157 -1.99 -6.81 -9.29
CA GLY A 157 -0.67 -6.26 -9.60
C GLY A 157 0.44 -6.88 -8.76
N ALA A 158 1.66 -6.90 -9.31
CA ALA A 158 2.84 -7.31 -8.56
C ALA A 158 3.01 -6.44 -7.29
N ASN A 159 3.45 -7.05 -6.19
CA ASN A 159 3.65 -6.38 -4.90
C ASN A 159 2.43 -5.61 -4.38
N ASN A 160 1.22 -6.01 -4.77
CA ASN A 160 -0.03 -5.34 -4.44
C ASN A 160 -0.05 -3.83 -4.78
N LEU A 161 0.61 -3.43 -5.84
CA LEU A 161 0.50 -2.04 -6.30
C LEU A 161 -0.91 -1.72 -6.76
N LYS A 162 -1.39 -0.52 -6.43
CA LYS A 162 -2.69 0.02 -6.87
C LYS A 162 -2.73 0.37 -8.37
N SER A 163 -1.84 -0.20 -9.16
CA SER A 163 -1.80 0.00 -10.59
C SER A 163 -2.81 -0.88 -11.30
N THR A 164 -3.29 -0.40 -12.42
CA THR A 164 -4.08 -1.12 -13.41
C THR A 164 -3.15 -1.75 -14.47
N ALA A 165 -3.63 -1.92 -15.70
CA ALA A 165 -2.80 -2.37 -16.83
C ALA A 165 -1.60 -1.43 -17.12
N ASP A 166 -1.73 -0.13 -16.83
CA ASP A 166 -0.62 0.82 -16.87
C ASP A 166 0.13 0.80 -15.51
N GLN A 167 1.27 0.13 -15.48
CA GLN A 167 2.13 0.05 -14.30
C GLN A 167 2.66 1.41 -13.82
N ASN A 168 2.67 2.42 -14.70
CA ASN A 168 3.13 3.78 -14.39
C ASN A 168 2.03 4.63 -13.73
N ALA A 169 0.77 4.23 -13.84
CA ALA A 169 -0.37 5.02 -13.36
C ALA A 169 -0.25 5.41 -11.88
N ILE A 170 0.34 4.54 -11.06
CA ILE A 170 0.53 4.83 -9.64
C ILE A 170 1.53 5.98 -9.44
N CYS A 171 2.59 6.05 -10.23
CA CYS A 171 3.62 7.08 -10.14
C CYS A 171 3.10 8.41 -10.70
N THR A 172 2.48 8.35 -11.88
CA THR A 172 2.00 9.54 -12.61
C THR A 172 0.75 10.17 -12.00
N LYS A 173 0.20 9.57 -10.97
CA LYS A 173 -0.83 10.19 -10.13
C LYS A 173 -0.31 11.47 -9.46
N CYS A 174 0.95 11.47 -9.06
CA CYS A 174 1.64 12.62 -8.45
C CYS A 174 2.66 13.25 -9.41
N HIS A 175 3.39 12.43 -10.19
CA HIS A 175 4.37 12.88 -11.19
C HIS A 175 3.69 13.15 -12.53
N THR A 176 2.78 14.11 -12.54
CA THR A 176 1.91 14.42 -13.68
C THR A 176 2.69 14.89 -14.92
N GLU A 177 3.85 15.52 -14.72
CA GLU A 177 4.73 16.00 -15.78
C GLU A 177 5.35 14.87 -16.62
N THR A 178 5.39 13.65 -16.08
CA THR A 178 5.93 12.48 -16.78
C THR A 178 4.84 11.58 -17.40
N ARG A 179 3.58 11.97 -17.26
CA ARG A 179 2.43 11.12 -17.62
C ARG A 179 2.24 10.91 -19.10
N GLY A 180 2.55 11.91 -19.92
CA GLY A 180 2.16 11.90 -21.33
C GLY A 180 0.64 12.14 -21.53
N PRO A 181 0.08 11.80 -22.70
CA PRO A 181 0.78 11.20 -23.86
C PRO A 181 1.80 12.16 -24.50
N PHE A 182 2.89 11.61 -24.99
CA PHE A 182 3.88 12.36 -25.73
C PHE A 182 3.87 11.96 -27.19
N VAL A 183 4.21 12.90 -28.09
CA VAL A 183 4.36 12.63 -29.53
C VAL A 183 5.51 11.63 -29.76
N PHE A 184 6.60 11.80 -29.01
CA PHE A 184 7.75 10.94 -29.00
C PHE A 184 7.87 10.32 -27.61
N GLU A 185 7.55 9.05 -27.48
CA GLU A 185 7.59 8.33 -26.21
C GLU A 185 8.88 7.54 -26.09
N HIS A 186 9.48 7.56 -24.91
CA HIS A 186 10.61 6.71 -24.61
C HIS A 186 10.10 5.28 -24.35
N VAL A 187 10.46 4.35 -25.23
CA VAL A 187 9.96 2.96 -25.19
C VAL A 187 10.22 2.29 -23.84
N ALA A 188 11.38 2.55 -23.22
CA ALA A 188 11.71 2.01 -21.91
C ALA A 188 10.70 2.40 -20.83
N VAL A 189 10.14 3.61 -20.87
CA VAL A 189 9.11 4.06 -19.92
C VAL A 189 7.82 3.26 -20.07
N LYS A 190 7.50 2.80 -21.29
CA LYS A 190 6.34 1.96 -21.54
C LYS A 190 6.58 0.48 -21.26
N ALA A 191 7.73 -0.02 -21.67
CA ALA A 191 8.06 -1.44 -21.58
C ALA A 191 8.46 -1.86 -20.16
N GLU A 192 9.43 -1.13 -19.57
CA GLU A 192 9.99 -1.42 -18.25
C GLU A 192 9.31 -0.62 -17.12
N GLY A 193 8.62 0.44 -17.49
CA GLY A 193 8.01 1.37 -16.55
C GLY A 193 9.03 2.22 -15.79
N CYS A 194 8.53 3.01 -14.85
CA CYS A 194 9.36 3.89 -14.02
C CYS A 194 10.41 3.10 -13.21
N LEU A 195 10.07 1.88 -12.81
CA LEU A 195 10.94 1.02 -11.99
C LEU A 195 12.16 0.48 -12.75
N GLY A 196 12.20 0.56 -14.07
CA GLY A 196 13.38 0.24 -14.86
C GLY A 196 14.57 1.14 -14.52
N CYS A 197 14.31 2.37 -14.07
CA CYS A 197 15.33 3.36 -13.75
C CYS A 197 15.31 3.83 -12.30
N HIS A 198 14.17 3.74 -11.62
CA HIS A 198 13.96 4.30 -10.27
C HIS A 198 13.64 3.25 -9.22
N THR A 199 14.11 3.47 -7.99
CA THR A 199 13.79 2.68 -6.80
C THR A 199 12.92 3.49 -5.84
N PRO A 200 11.60 3.27 -5.78
CA PRO A 200 10.66 4.19 -5.14
C PRO A 200 10.79 4.28 -3.62
N HIS A 201 11.31 3.27 -2.96
CA HIS A 201 11.47 3.30 -1.51
C HIS A 201 12.64 4.17 -1.08
N GLY A 202 13.76 4.10 -1.81
CA GLY A 202 14.93 4.91 -1.52
C GLY A 202 16.15 4.48 -2.32
N SER A 203 17.10 5.39 -2.46
CA SER A 203 18.36 5.20 -3.18
C SER A 203 19.47 6.05 -2.57
N GLN A 204 20.72 5.58 -2.73
CA GLN A 204 21.90 6.41 -2.51
C GLN A 204 22.07 7.46 -3.62
N ASN A 205 21.38 7.27 -4.75
CA ASN A 205 21.55 8.08 -5.94
C ASN A 205 20.43 9.12 -6.05
N ALA A 206 20.79 10.32 -6.48
CA ALA A 206 19.83 11.39 -6.70
C ALA A 206 18.68 10.94 -7.63
N ARG A 207 17.50 11.52 -7.43
CA ARG A 207 16.29 11.20 -8.19
C ARG A 207 15.84 9.74 -8.06
N LEU A 208 16.25 9.07 -6.99
CA LEU A 208 15.92 7.65 -6.74
C LEU A 208 16.42 6.71 -7.84
N LEU A 209 17.50 7.05 -8.53
CA LEU A 209 18.04 6.19 -9.57
C LEU A 209 18.59 4.87 -9.01
N ASN A 210 18.39 3.79 -9.74
CA ASN A 210 18.89 2.46 -9.39
C ASN A 210 20.40 2.28 -9.70
N MET A 211 21.01 3.26 -10.41
CA MET A 211 22.44 3.30 -10.70
C MET A 211 23.08 4.62 -10.28
N PRO A 212 24.37 4.61 -9.88
CA PRO A 212 25.04 5.79 -9.36
C PRO A 212 25.35 6.87 -10.42
N ALA A 213 25.32 6.50 -11.69
CA ALA A 213 25.63 7.41 -12.78
C ALA A 213 24.66 7.23 -13.96
N ILE A 214 24.37 8.34 -14.63
CA ILE A 214 23.38 8.40 -15.72
C ILE A 214 23.88 7.63 -16.96
N ASN A 215 25.13 7.83 -17.36
CA ASN A 215 25.64 7.19 -18.56
C ASN A 215 25.62 5.64 -18.48
N PRO A 216 26.08 4.99 -17.41
CA PRO A 216 25.88 3.56 -17.22
C PRO A 216 24.40 3.13 -17.22
N LEU A 217 23.51 3.92 -16.64
CA LEU A 217 22.07 3.64 -16.65
C LEU A 217 21.53 3.59 -18.09
N CYS A 218 21.84 4.59 -18.89
CA CYS A 218 21.41 4.67 -20.29
C CYS A 218 22.03 3.54 -21.12
N ASN A 219 23.30 3.22 -20.89
CA ASN A 219 24.06 2.22 -21.64
C ASN A 219 23.58 0.78 -21.39
N GLN A 220 22.72 0.53 -20.43
CA GLN A 220 22.08 -0.79 -20.28
C GLN A 220 21.28 -1.18 -21.53
N CYS A 221 20.68 -0.20 -22.19
CA CYS A 221 19.89 -0.42 -23.41
C CYS A 221 20.52 0.24 -24.65
N HIS A 222 21.21 1.36 -24.46
CA HIS A 222 21.86 2.13 -25.52
C HIS A 222 23.34 1.76 -25.69
N SER A 223 23.63 0.45 -25.75
CA SER A 223 24.95 -0.05 -26.05
C SER A 223 25.32 0.29 -27.50
N GLY A 224 26.44 0.96 -27.71
CA GLY A 224 26.93 1.28 -29.06
C GLY A 224 26.43 2.61 -29.61
N VAL A 225 26.23 3.62 -28.76
CA VAL A 225 26.12 4.99 -29.23
C VAL A 225 27.38 5.32 -30.06
N ALA A 226 27.18 5.41 -31.37
CA ALA A 226 28.26 5.62 -32.30
C ALA A 226 28.98 6.92 -31.99
N ALA A 227 30.33 6.85 -31.92
CA ALA A 227 31.13 8.06 -31.90
C ALA A 227 30.90 8.85 -33.20
N ASN A 228 30.42 10.03 -33.09
CA ASN A 228 30.17 10.95 -34.19
C ASN A 228 30.52 12.39 -33.77
N THR A 229 30.34 13.34 -34.67
CA THR A 229 30.65 14.75 -34.40
C THR A 229 29.91 15.35 -33.22
N VAL A 230 28.72 14.82 -32.88
CA VAL A 230 27.91 15.29 -31.76
C VAL A 230 28.30 14.56 -30.46
N HIS A 231 28.45 13.24 -30.49
CA HIS A 231 28.78 12.46 -29.32
C HIS A 231 30.29 12.38 -29.02
N GLY A 232 31.13 12.78 -29.99
CA GLY A 232 32.58 12.73 -29.86
C GLY A 232 33.14 11.31 -29.75
N MET A 233 34.44 11.19 -29.64
CA MET A 233 35.07 9.91 -29.32
C MET A 233 34.91 9.65 -27.83
N GLY A 234 34.01 8.75 -27.48
CA GLY A 234 33.79 8.35 -26.09
C GLY A 234 32.83 9.24 -25.30
N ALA A 235 31.89 9.94 -25.96
CA ALA A 235 30.88 10.74 -25.27
C ALA A 235 30.05 9.93 -24.24
N GLY A 236 29.92 8.62 -24.46
CA GLY A 236 29.30 7.72 -23.48
C GLY A 236 30.24 7.34 -22.31
N SER A 237 31.51 7.69 -22.37
CA SER A 237 32.52 7.40 -21.34
C SER A 237 33.02 8.65 -20.59
N SER A 238 32.58 9.84 -20.99
CA SER A 238 32.97 11.08 -20.29
C SER A 238 32.26 11.17 -18.94
N GLU A 239 33.01 11.20 -17.85
CA GLU A 239 32.51 11.44 -16.51
C GLU A 239 31.90 12.85 -16.34
N THR A 240 32.24 13.77 -17.22
CA THR A 240 31.87 15.19 -17.14
C THR A 240 30.60 15.54 -17.92
N ILE A 241 30.24 14.73 -18.93
CA ILE A 241 29.05 14.98 -19.78
C ILE A 241 28.10 13.81 -19.64
N THR A 242 26.93 14.04 -19.06
CA THR A 242 25.87 13.03 -18.97
C THR A 242 24.95 13.11 -20.18
N CYS A 243 24.35 11.99 -20.54
CA CYS A 243 23.38 11.89 -21.64
C CYS A 243 22.25 12.94 -21.47
N THR A 244 21.82 13.14 -20.24
CA THR A 244 20.73 14.07 -19.88
C THR A 244 21.12 15.55 -19.94
N ASN A 245 22.37 15.91 -20.21
CA ASN A 245 22.73 17.31 -20.47
C ASN A 245 22.13 17.79 -21.79
N CYS A 246 21.94 16.90 -22.75
CA CYS A 246 21.33 17.19 -24.03
C CYS A 246 19.95 16.52 -24.17
N HIS A 247 19.84 15.23 -23.81
CA HIS A 247 18.59 14.47 -23.84
C HIS A 247 17.77 14.73 -22.57
N THR A 248 17.14 15.89 -22.47
CA THR A 248 16.50 16.36 -21.24
C THR A 248 15.09 15.79 -21.02
N TYR A 249 14.41 15.40 -22.10
CA TYR A 249 13.02 14.93 -22.06
C TYR A 249 12.89 13.41 -22.13
N ILE A 250 13.73 12.69 -21.36
CA ILE A 250 13.83 11.23 -21.40
C ILE A 250 12.56 10.46 -21.04
N HIS A 251 11.59 11.09 -20.38
CA HIS A 251 10.30 10.46 -20.08
C HIS A 251 9.33 10.51 -21.27
N GLY A 252 9.62 11.38 -22.25
CA GLY A 252 8.87 11.62 -23.46
C GLY A 252 8.95 13.09 -23.88
N SER A 253 8.79 13.34 -25.18
CA SER A 253 8.87 14.69 -25.76
C SER A 253 7.74 14.93 -26.76
N ASN A 254 7.23 16.16 -26.77
CA ASN A 254 6.31 16.61 -27.82
C ASN A 254 7.04 17.36 -28.94
N MET A 255 8.34 17.53 -28.83
CA MET A 255 9.12 18.39 -29.73
C MET A 255 10.16 17.63 -30.56
N ASN A 256 10.80 16.61 -30.00
CA ASN A 256 11.95 16.00 -30.64
C ASN A 256 12.07 14.51 -30.31
N ALA A 257 12.26 13.67 -31.35
CA ALA A 257 12.38 12.21 -31.22
C ALA A 257 13.66 11.77 -30.48
N ALA A 258 14.69 12.63 -30.41
CA ALA A 258 15.90 12.35 -29.67
C ALA A 258 15.84 12.94 -28.24
N PHE A 259 14.65 13.42 -27.80
CA PHE A 259 14.42 13.98 -26.46
C PHE A 259 15.31 15.19 -26.12
N LEU A 260 15.78 15.91 -27.13
CA LEU A 260 16.55 17.13 -26.99
C LEU A 260 15.64 18.30 -26.56
N ARG A 261 16.26 19.29 -25.90
CA ARG A 261 15.59 20.53 -25.53
C ARG A 261 15.40 21.43 -26.74
#